data_d27e4afcf3e1be80508cbecca53d3c3b
#
_entry.id   d27e4afcf3e1be80508cbecca53d3c3b
#
_cell.length_a   1.000
_cell.length_b   1.000
_cell.length_c   1.000
_cell.angle_alpha   90.00
_cell.angle_beta   90.00
_cell.angle_gamma   90.00
#
_symmetry.space_group_name_H-M   'P 1'
#
loop_
_entity.id
_entity.type
_entity.pdbx_description
1 polymer ?
#
loop_
_entity_poly.entity_id
_entity_poly.type
_entity_poly.pdbx_seq_one_letter_code
_entity_poly.pdbx_strand_id
1 'polypeptide(L)'
;ASGPVRRRFGLDDDDLATMTRWVSDSGIRWGYDQAGRAPFALDVEPQGTWRFGLDRLLVGVTVSADGPLQVGGVMPLDDVGSGSVDLVGRVSELLARIGEGLDRLEHAGPATEWMDALTETVLSLTDVPPRERWQVGDLQRTLGSAARHASDEVPLRLADVRVLLADQLAGRPSRASFRTGGLTVCTMTPMRSVP
;
A
#
# COMPACT_ATOMS: atom_id res chain seq x y z
N ALA A 1 7.10 -0.75 6.46
CA ALA A 1 5.66 -1.02 6.37
C ALA A 1 4.98 -0.68 7.70
N SER A 2 3.70 -0.23 7.64
CA SER A 2 2.89 0.06 8.83
C SER A 2 2.53 -1.24 9.57
N GLY A 3 2.22 -1.15 10.87
CA GLY A 3 1.85 -2.31 11.70
C GLY A 3 0.72 -3.17 11.10
N PRO A 4 -0.40 -2.60 10.61
CA PRO A 4 -1.47 -3.36 9.99
C PRO A 4 -1.04 -4.12 8.72
N VAL A 5 -0.19 -3.53 7.87
CA VAL A 5 0.36 -4.21 6.67
C VAL A 5 1.30 -5.35 7.08
N ARG A 6 2.18 -5.11 8.05
CA ARG A 6 3.08 -6.16 8.56
C ARG A 6 2.29 -7.37 9.07
N ARG A 7 1.23 -7.13 9.84
CA ARG A 7 0.36 -8.23 10.33
C ARG A 7 -0.31 -8.99 9.19
N ARG A 8 -0.82 -8.26 8.18
CA ARG A 8 -1.51 -8.88 7.05
C ARG A 8 -0.66 -9.88 6.31
N PHE A 9 0.61 -9.56 6.12
CA PHE A 9 1.55 -10.37 5.33
C PHE A 9 2.57 -11.12 6.19
N GLY A 10 2.43 -11.10 7.53
CA GLY A 10 3.31 -11.78 8.46
C GLY A 10 4.78 -11.33 8.36
N LEU A 11 5.03 -10.02 8.15
CA LEU A 11 6.36 -9.46 7.96
C LEU A 11 6.97 -9.01 9.29
N ASP A 12 8.13 -9.53 9.64
CA ASP A 12 8.94 -9.08 10.76
C ASP A 12 10.04 -8.09 10.35
N ASP A 13 10.92 -7.72 11.27
CA ASP A 13 11.99 -6.76 10.99
C ASP A 13 13.09 -7.34 10.09
N ASP A 14 13.37 -8.64 10.23
CA ASP A 14 14.37 -9.35 9.41
C ASP A 14 13.85 -9.52 7.97
N ASP A 15 12.56 -9.80 7.81
CA ASP A 15 11.88 -9.82 6.52
C ASP A 15 12.00 -8.47 5.82
N LEU A 16 11.72 -7.36 6.54
CA LEU A 16 11.82 -6.01 5.97
C LEU A 16 13.25 -5.63 5.59
N ALA A 17 14.25 -6.04 6.39
CA ALA A 17 15.65 -5.84 6.04
C ALA A 17 16.03 -6.61 4.76
N THR A 18 15.57 -7.86 4.65
CA THR A 18 15.78 -8.69 3.47
C THR A 18 15.10 -8.10 2.23
N MET A 19 13.84 -7.67 2.35
CA MET A 19 13.11 -6.99 1.27
C MET A 19 13.83 -5.72 0.82
N THR A 20 14.37 -4.92 1.75
CA THR A 20 15.11 -3.69 1.42
C THR A 20 16.36 -4.01 0.59
N ARG A 21 17.08 -5.05 0.95
CA ARG A 21 18.23 -5.55 0.18
C ARG A 21 17.80 -6.02 -1.21
N TRP A 22 16.75 -6.85 -1.31
CA TRP A 22 16.22 -7.32 -2.59
C TRP A 22 15.77 -6.18 -3.52
N VAL A 23 15.14 -5.13 -2.99
CA VAL A 23 14.78 -3.95 -3.77
C VAL A 23 16.01 -3.27 -4.37
N SER A 24 17.08 -3.15 -3.59
CA SER A 24 18.34 -2.59 -4.07
C SER A 24 18.99 -3.47 -5.16
N ASP A 25 19.12 -4.78 -4.88
CA ASP A 25 19.87 -5.73 -5.71
C ASP A 25 19.13 -6.09 -6.99
N SER A 26 17.78 -6.13 -6.95
CA SER A 26 16.95 -6.31 -8.14
C SER A 26 16.91 -5.08 -9.06
N GLY A 27 17.41 -3.95 -8.57
CA GLY A 27 17.44 -2.70 -9.33
C GLY A 27 16.08 -2.01 -9.44
N ILE A 28 15.12 -2.31 -8.55
CA ILE A 28 13.82 -1.60 -8.48
C ILE A 28 14.08 -0.11 -8.21
N ARG A 29 13.43 0.76 -8.97
CA ARG A 29 13.55 2.22 -8.85
C ARG A 29 12.20 2.88 -8.62
N TRP A 30 11.24 2.70 -9.53
CA TRP A 30 9.91 3.29 -9.45
C TRP A 30 8.95 2.60 -10.42
N GLY A 31 7.65 2.85 -10.24
CA GLY A 31 6.57 2.31 -11.08
C GLY A 31 6.23 0.86 -10.73
N TYR A 32 4.94 0.56 -10.69
CA TYR A 32 4.50 -0.80 -10.44
C TYR A 32 4.96 -1.73 -11.58
N ASP A 33 4.63 -1.36 -12.80
CA ASP A 33 5.05 -2.00 -14.04
C ASP A 33 5.39 -0.96 -15.13
N GLN A 34 5.66 -1.43 -16.32
CA GLN A 34 5.95 -0.56 -17.46
C GLN A 34 4.72 0.24 -17.92
N ALA A 35 3.51 -0.34 -17.88
CA ALA A 35 2.30 0.33 -18.32
C ALA A 35 2.01 1.58 -17.45
N GLY A 36 2.21 1.50 -16.14
CA GLY A 36 2.08 2.63 -15.23
C GLY A 36 3.07 3.78 -15.47
N ARG A 37 4.07 3.58 -16.33
CA ARG A 37 5.03 4.63 -16.76
C ARG A 37 4.62 5.35 -18.06
N ALA A 38 3.53 4.94 -18.72
CA ALA A 38 3.07 5.53 -19.98
C ALA A 38 2.88 7.05 -19.91
N PRO A 39 2.35 7.66 -18.83
CA PRO A 39 2.23 9.11 -18.72
C PRO A 39 3.56 9.87 -18.80
N PHE A 40 4.68 9.17 -18.61
CA PHE A 40 6.04 9.71 -18.65
C PHE A 40 6.81 9.32 -19.93
N ALA A 41 6.15 8.67 -20.88
CA ALA A 41 6.77 8.09 -22.10
C ALA A 41 7.92 7.09 -21.78
N LEU A 42 7.77 6.30 -20.72
CA LEU A 42 8.75 5.31 -20.24
C LEU A 42 8.13 3.91 -20.10
N ASP A 43 7.18 3.59 -20.96
CA ASP A 43 6.41 2.34 -20.99
C ASP A 43 7.04 1.25 -21.88
N VAL A 44 8.21 1.51 -22.45
CA VAL A 44 8.89 0.54 -23.33
C VAL A 44 9.64 -0.53 -22.54
N GLU A 45 10.30 -0.11 -21.46
CA GLU A 45 11.23 -0.97 -20.72
C GLU A 45 10.68 -1.36 -19.35
N PRO A 46 10.57 -2.67 -19.03
CA PRO A 46 10.09 -3.13 -17.72
C PRO A 46 11.12 -2.98 -16.61
N GLN A 47 12.41 -2.79 -16.95
CA GLN A 47 13.50 -2.73 -15.98
C GLN A 47 13.27 -1.62 -14.96
N GLY A 48 13.63 -1.93 -13.71
CA GLY A 48 13.49 -1.01 -12.59
C GLY A 48 12.06 -0.84 -12.08
N THR A 49 11.07 -1.59 -12.58
CA THR A 49 9.72 -1.66 -12.02
C THR A 49 9.64 -2.70 -10.88
N TRP A 50 8.63 -2.58 -10.03
CA TRP A 50 8.35 -3.56 -8.99
C TRP A 50 8.02 -4.93 -9.57
N ARG A 51 7.24 -5.00 -10.65
CA ARG A 51 6.88 -6.23 -11.33
C ARG A 51 8.12 -6.97 -11.85
N PHE A 52 8.99 -6.26 -12.57
CA PHE A 52 10.22 -6.85 -13.10
C PHE A 52 11.17 -7.30 -11.98
N GLY A 53 11.30 -6.53 -10.90
CA GLY A 53 12.10 -6.93 -9.74
C GLY A 53 11.56 -8.19 -9.07
N LEU A 54 10.22 -8.32 -8.95
CA LEU A 54 9.58 -9.54 -8.45
C LEU A 54 9.85 -10.74 -9.37
N ASP A 55 9.77 -10.57 -10.69
CA ASP A 55 10.06 -11.65 -11.64
C ASP A 55 11.50 -12.15 -11.48
N ARG A 56 12.47 -11.26 -11.24
CA ARG A 56 13.87 -11.64 -10.92
C ARG A 56 13.99 -12.44 -9.62
N LEU A 57 13.23 -12.09 -8.59
CA LEU A 57 13.15 -12.81 -7.32
C LEU A 57 12.58 -14.22 -7.52
N LEU A 58 11.45 -14.32 -8.23
CA LEU A 58 10.77 -15.58 -8.49
C LEU A 58 11.65 -16.54 -9.30
N VAL A 59 12.33 -16.03 -10.32
CA VAL A 59 13.28 -16.82 -11.10
C VAL A 59 14.47 -17.25 -10.22
N GLY A 60 15.00 -16.35 -9.37
CA GLY A 60 16.13 -16.64 -8.48
C GLY A 60 15.83 -17.74 -7.45
N VAL A 61 14.57 -17.87 -7.00
CA VAL A 61 14.15 -18.98 -6.12
C VAL A 61 14.07 -20.31 -6.84
N THR A 62 13.72 -20.30 -8.14
CA THR A 62 13.46 -21.53 -8.92
C THR A 62 14.66 -22.06 -9.66
N VAL A 63 15.65 -21.21 -9.95
CA VAL A 63 16.82 -21.55 -10.76
C VAL A 63 18.09 -21.33 -9.93
N SER A 64 18.87 -22.41 -9.70
CA SER A 64 20.20 -22.30 -9.10
C SER A 64 21.14 -21.51 -10.00
N ALA A 65 21.92 -20.61 -9.41
CA ALA A 65 22.78 -19.63 -10.08
C ALA A 65 24.05 -20.19 -10.75
N ASP A 66 24.09 -21.46 -11.15
CA ASP A 66 25.28 -22.07 -11.77
C ASP A 66 25.48 -21.70 -13.26
N GLY A 67 24.97 -20.54 -13.71
CA GLY A 67 25.21 -20.04 -15.06
C GLY A 67 24.31 -18.87 -15.46
N PRO A 68 24.61 -18.18 -16.56
CA PRO A 68 23.81 -17.06 -17.07
C PRO A 68 22.53 -17.56 -17.73
N LEU A 69 21.63 -18.14 -16.94
CA LEU A 69 20.35 -18.64 -17.44
C LEU A 69 19.32 -17.51 -17.38
N GLN A 70 18.94 -17.00 -18.55
CA GLN A 70 17.76 -16.13 -18.66
C GLN A 70 16.51 -16.99 -18.84
N VAL A 71 15.52 -16.79 -18.00
CA VAL A 71 14.22 -17.42 -18.13
C VAL A 71 13.24 -16.35 -18.60
N GLY A 72 12.70 -16.51 -19.84
CA GLY A 72 11.78 -15.53 -20.41
C GLY A 72 12.33 -14.11 -20.54
N GLY A 73 13.66 -13.95 -20.72
CA GLY A 73 14.31 -12.64 -20.78
C GLY A 73 14.59 -12.00 -19.41
N VAL A 74 14.32 -12.71 -18.31
CA VAL A 74 14.55 -12.27 -16.95
C VAL A 74 15.83 -12.96 -16.40
N MET A 75 16.80 -12.17 -15.95
CA MET A 75 17.93 -12.68 -15.20
C MET A 75 17.55 -12.91 -13.74
N PRO A 76 17.81 -14.09 -13.16
CA PRO A 76 17.55 -14.33 -11.74
C PRO A 76 18.28 -13.30 -10.86
N LEU A 77 17.75 -13.06 -9.69
CA LEU A 77 18.49 -12.38 -8.64
C LEU A 77 19.33 -13.43 -7.91
N ASP A 78 20.63 -13.19 -7.82
CA ASP A 78 21.54 -14.01 -7.03
C ASP A 78 21.22 -13.87 -5.53
N ASP A 79 21.60 -14.87 -4.74
CA ASP A 79 21.42 -14.90 -3.27
C ASP A 79 19.95 -14.98 -2.76
N VAL A 80 18.99 -15.33 -3.61
CA VAL A 80 17.66 -15.71 -3.16
C VAL A 80 17.65 -17.22 -2.90
N GLY A 81 18.12 -17.62 -1.72
CA GLY A 81 18.21 -19.04 -1.36
C GLY A 81 16.83 -19.70 -1.19
N SER A 82 16.81 -21.03 -1.26
CA SER A 82 15.59 -21.85 -1.07
C SER A 82 14.87 -21.60 0.27
N GLY A 83 15.59 -21.11 1.30
CA GLY A 83 14.98 -20.66 2.56
C GLY A 83 14.13 -19.41 2.45
N SER A 84 14.21 -18.68 1.34
CA SER A 84 13.45 -17.42 1.14
C SER A 84 12.14 -17.60 0.36
N VAL A 85 11.79 -18.83 -0.05
CA VAL A 85 10.58 -19.13 -0.85
C VAL A 85 9.32 -18.56 -0.21
N ASP A 86 9.17 -18.76 1.09
CA ASP A 86 8.00 -18.26 1.84
C ASP A 86 7.93 -16.72 1.83
N LEU A 87 9.04 -16.04 2.08
CA LEU A 87 9.09 -14.58 2.04
C LEU A 87 8.81 -14.04 0.62
N VAL A 88 9.38 -14.66 -0.42
CA VAL A 88 9.09 -14.29 -1.82
C VAL A 88 7.60 -14.46 -2.13
N GLY A 89 6.97 -15.53 -1.64
CA GLY A 89 5.52 -15.74 -1.76
C GLY A 89 4.71 -14.62 -1.10
N ARG A 90 5.07 -14.23 0.13
CA ARG A 90 4.41 -13.14 0.87
C ARG A 90 4.59 -11.77 0.19
N VAL A 91 5.79 -11.51 -0.35
CA VAL A 91 6.08 -10.29 -1.14
C VAL A 91 5.29 -10.29 -2.45
N SER A 92 5.20 -11.44 -3.13
CA SER A 92 4.41 -11.59 -4.35
C SER A 92 2.93 -11.28 -4.09
N GLU A 93 2.36 -11.82 -3.01
CA GLU A 93 0.97 -11.53 -2.61
C GLU A 93 0.78 -10.04 -2.29
N LEU A 94 1.70 -9.43 -1.55
CA LEU A 94 1.65 -7.99 -1.26
C LEU A 94 1.64 -7.15 -2.55
N LEU A 95 2.54 -7.44 -3.49
CA LEU A 95 2.61 -6.72 -4.76
C LEU A 95 1.39 -6.98 -5.65
N ALA A 96 0.86 -8.21 -5.69
CA ALA A 96 -0.38 -8.51 -6.42
C ALA A 96 -1.55 -7.67 -5.90
N ARG A 97 -1.73 -7.57 -4.58
CA ARG A 97 -2.80 -6.74 -3.98
C ARG A 97 -2.61 -5.24 -4.22
N ILE A 98 -1.34 -4.77 -4.26
CA ILE A 98 -1.05 -3.38 -4.65
C ILE A 98 -1.46 -3.16 -6.10
N GLY A 99 -1.11 -4.07 -7.01
CA GLY A 99 -1.50 -4.00 -8.42
C GLY A 99 -3.01 -3.96 -8.59
N GLU A 100 -3.75 -4.89 -7.98
CA GLU A 100 -5.22 -4.89 -7.99
C GLU A 100 -5.82 -3.58 -7.47
N GLY A 101 -5.21 -3.00 -6.43
CA GLY A 101 -5.63 -1.71 -5.90
C GLY A 101 -5.38 -0.56 -6.88
N LEU A 102 -4.23 -0.56 -7.55
CA LEU A 102 -3.91 0.44 -8.59
C LEU A 102 -4.89 0.33 -9.77
N ASP A 103 -5.18 -0.89 -10.23
CA ASP A 103 -6.15 -1.13 -11.32
C ASP A 103 -7.54 -0.59 -10.98
N ARG A 104 -8.03 -0.82 -9.74
CA ARG A 104 -9.32 -0.27 -9.29
C ARG A 104 -9.31 1.24 -9.29
N LEU A 105 -8.22 1.86 -8.81
CA LEU A 105 -8.09 3.32 -8.73
C LEU A 105 -7.94 3.96 -10.11
N GLU A 106 -7.32 3.28 -11.07
CA GLU A 106 -7.18 3.77 -12.45
C GLU A 106 -8.53 3.84 -13.17
N HIS A 107 -9.43 2.90 -12.86
CA HIS A 107 -10.74 2.79 -13.49
C HIS A 107 -11.87 3.52 -12.71
N ALA A 108 -11.56 4.10 -11.55
CA ALA A 108 -12.55 4.83 -10.77
C ALA A 108 -12.92 6.17 -11.44
N GLY A 109 -14.20 6.49 -11.44
CA GLY A 109 -14.77 7.68 -12.06
C GLY A 109 -15.33 8.69 -11.06
N PRO A 110 -16.58 8.55 -10.60
CA PRO A 110 -17.17 9.45 -9.60
C PRO A 110 -16.56 9.26 -8.19
N ALA A 111 -16.85 10.20 -7.32
CA ALA A 111 -16.29 10.22 -5.96
C ALA A 111 -16.60 8.94 -5.18
N THR A 112 -17.81 8.40 -5.32
CA THR A 112 -18.22 7.14 -4.67
C THR A 112 -17.35 5.97 -5.08
N GLU A 113 -17.07 5.79 -6.37
CA GLU A 113 -16.21 4.72 -6.87
C GLU A 113 -14.77 4.85 -6.35
N TRP A 114 -14.24 6.09 -6.29
CA TRP A 114 -12.92 6.35 -5.70
C TRP A 114 -12.86 5.96 -4.23
N MET A 115 -13.89 6.30 -3.45
CA MET A 115 -13.89 6.00 -2.01
C MET A 115 -14.06 4.50 -1.76
N ASP A 116 -14.85 3.80 -2.56
CA ASP A 116 -15.00 2.35 -2.50
C ASP A 116 -13.69 1.64 -2.90
N ALA A 117 -13.09 2.04 -4.02
CA ALA A 117 -11.80 1.50 -4.48
C ALA A 117 -10.69 1.71 -3.43
N LEU A 118 -10.62 2.89 -2.81
CA LEU A 118 -9.68 3.17 -1.71
C LEU A 118 -9.96 2.31 -0.48
N THR A 119 -11.22 2.18 -0.09
CA THR A 119 -11.63 1.36 1.06
C THR A 119 -11.24 -0.10 0.85
N GLU A 120 -11.59 -0.68 -0.28
CA GLU A 120 -11.25 -2.06 -0.63
C GLU A 120 -9.74 -2.28 -0.67
N THR A 121 -9.00 -1.35 -1.30
CA THR A 121 -7.54 -1.44 -1.38
C THR A 121 -6.91 -1.42 0.01
N VAL A 122 -7.30 -0.49 0.89
CA VAL A 122 -6.76 -0.42 2.25
C VAL A 122 -7.11 -1.69 3.04
N LEU A 123 -8.35 -2.19 2.95
CA LEU A 123 -8.77 -3.41 3.64
C LEU A 123 -8.06 -4.67 3.11
N SER A 124 -7.76 -4.73 1.83
CA SER A 124 -7.02 -5.85 1.24
C SER A 124 -5.57 -5.91 1.73
N LEU A 125 -4.97 -4.76 2.00
CA LEU A 125 -3.57 -4.60 2.38
C LEU A 125 -3.33 -4.60 3.90
N THR A 126 -4.40 -4.59 4.72
CA THR A 126 -4.26 -4.43 6.17
C THR A 126 -4.96 -5.52 6.95
N ASP A 127 -4.39 -5.88 8.11
CA ASP A 127 -5.06 -6.66 9.15
C ASP A 127 -5.14 -5.83 10.42
N VAL A 128 -6.38 -5.62 10.90
CA VAL A 128 -6.65 -4.77 12.06
C VAL A 128 -7.19 -5.66 13.20
N PRO A 129 -6.49 -5.74 14.34
CA PRO A 129 -6.92 -6.55 15.48
C PRO A 129 -8.33 -6.14 15.98
N PRO A 130 -9.08 -7.05 16.60
CA PRO A 130 -10.45 -6.77 17.06
C PRO A 130 -10.58 -5.51 17.93
N ARG A 131 -9.60 -5.26 18.81
CA ARG A 131 -9.55 -4.06 19.69
C ARG A 131 -9.36 -2.74 18.92
N GLU A 132 -8.88 -2.80 17.68
CA GLU A 132 -8.58 -1.65 16.84
C GLU A 132 -9.55 -1.51 15.65
N ARG A 133 -10.59 -2.35 15.55
CA ARG A 133 -11.59 -2.33 14.45
C ARG A 133 -12.31 -1.00 14.30
N TRP A 134 -12.35 -0.19 15.36
CA TRP A 134 -12.87 1.17 15.29
C TRP A 134 -12.15 2.02 14.22
N GLN A 135 -10.86 1.74 13.92
CA GLN A 135 -10.10 2.43 12.88
C GLN A 135 -10.69 2.16 11.48
N VAL A 136 -11.17 0.95 11.22
CA VAL A 136 -11.84 0.60 9.97
C VAL A 136 -13.13 1.40 9.81
N GLY A 137 -13.94 1.46 10.88
CA GLY A 137 -15.16 2.26 10.89
C GLY A 137 -14.89 3.77 10.75
N ASP A 138 -13.76 4.25 11.28
CA ASP A 138 -13.36 5.65 11.12
C ASP A 138 -12.90 5.95 9.69
N LEU A 139 -12.13 5.06 9.08
CA LEU A 139 -11.75 5.13 7.67
C LEU A 139 -13.01 5.20 6.78
N GLN A 140 -13.92 4.25 6.92
CA GLN A 140 -15.15 4.19 6.12
C GLN A 140 -16.02 5.43 6.28
N ARG A 141 -16.16 5.95 7.51
CA ARG A 141 -16.89 7.20 7.77
C ARG A 141 -16.21 8.40 7.12
N THR A 142 -14.89 8.46 7.19
CA THR A 142 -14.10 9.57 6.62
C THR A 142 -14.21 9.58 5.10
N LEU A 143 -13.99 8.44 4.45
CA LEU A 143 -14.09 8.30 3.00
C LEU A 143 -15.55 8.52 2.53
N GLY A 144 -16.54 7.92 3.20
CA GLY A 144 -17.94 8.15 2.90
C GLY A 144 -18.40 9.61 3.11
N SER A 145 -17.77 10.34 4.04
CA SER A 145 -18.02 11.78 4.19
C SER A 145 -17.44 12.57 3.01
N ALA A 146 -16.27 12.20 2.53
CA ALA A 146 -15.66 12.82 1.35
C ALA A 146 -16.54 12.64 0.10
N ALA A 147 -17.04 11.41 -0.13
CA ALA A 147 -17.95 11.13 -1.24
C ALA A 147 -19.23 11.99 -1.20
N ARG A 148 -19.84 12.16 -0.04
CA ARG A 148 -21.10 12.96 0.08
C ARG A 148 -20.96 14.45 -0.25
N HIS A 149 -19.75 14.98 -0.23
CA HIS A 149 -19.49 16.40 -0.54
C HIS A 149 -19.07 16.61 -2.00
N ALA A 150 -18.93 15.56 -2.77
CA ALA A 150 -18.61 15.58 -4.19
C ALA A 150 -19.84 15.18 -5.01
N SER A 151 -19.96 15.72 -6.23
CA SER A 151 -21.02 15.31 -7.16
C SER A 151 -20.65 13.99 -7.80
N ASP A 152 -21.58 13.03 -7.83
CA ASP A 152 -21.40 11.76 -8.57
C ASP A 152 -21.55 11.90 -10.08
N GLU A 153 -21.97 13.09 -10.56
CA GLU A 153 -22.15 13.35 -11.99
C GLU A 153 -20.82 13.66 -12.72
N VAL A 154 -19.76 13.96 -11.96
CA VAL A 154 -18.47 14.40 -12.51
C VAL A 154 -17.38 13.38 -12.15
N PRO A 155 -16.72 12.77 -13.15
CA PRO A 155 -15.57 11.90 -12.87
C PRO A 155 -14.43 12.72 -12.27
N LEU A 156 -13.86 12.22 -11.17
CA LEU A 156 -12.72 12.83 -10.50
C LEU A 156 -11.41 12.27 -11.06
N ARG A 157 -10.40 13.12 -11.08
CA ARG A 157 -9.00 12.72 -11.32
C ARG A 157 -8.27 12.50 -10.01
N LEU A 158 -7.19 11.77 -10.03
CA LEU A 158 -6.35 11.54 -8.85
C LEU A 158 -5.97 12.83 -8.11
N ALA A 159 -5.70 13.92 -8.85
CA ALA A 159 -5.38 15.21 -8.26
C ALA A 159 -6.54 15.78 -7.43
N ASP A 160 -7.77 15.65 -7.91
CA ASP A 160 -8.99 16.11 -7.24
C ASP A 160 -9.23 15.30 -5.97
N VAL A 161 -9.10 13.98 -6.05
CA VAL A 161 -9.21 13.05 -4.91
C VAL A 161 -8.15 13.36 -3.84
N ARG A 162 -6.92 13.65 -4.23
CA ARG A 162 -5.84 14.03 -3.28
C ARG A 162 -6.19 15.32 -2.52
N VAL A 163 -6.72 16.33 -3.18
CA VAL A 163 -7.15 17.57 -2.53
C VAL A 163 -8.30 17.31 -1.57
N LEU A 164 -9.32 16.56 -2.02
CA LEU A 164 -10.49 16.22 -1.23
C LEU A 164 -10.14 15.43 0.03
N LEU A 165 -9.20 14.47 -0.07
CA LEU A 165 -8.74 13.69 1.06
C LEU A 165 -7.79 14.49 1.97
N ALA A 166 -6.95 15.37 1.43
CA ALA A 166 -6.06 16.18 2.22
C ALA A 166 -6.83 17.05 3.23
N ASP A 167 -7.91 17.69 2.80
CA ASP A 167 -8.79 18.47 3.67
C ASP A 167 -9.45 17.61 4.77
N GLN A 168 -9.92 16.42 4.41
CA GLN A 168 -10.56 15.51 5.37
C GLN A 168 -9.60 14.91 6.38
N LEU A 169 -8.34 14.67 5.99
CA LEU A 169 -7.33 14.04 6.83
C LEU A 169 -6.50 15.03 7.64
N ALA A 170 -6.30 16.26 7.15
CA ALA A 170 -5.51 17.28 7.84
C ALA A 170 -6.23 17.92 9.04
N GLY A 171 -7.55 17.83 9.13
CA GLY A 171 -8.36 18.63 10.07
C GLY A 171 -8.80 17.93 11.34
N ARG A 172 -8.45 16.66 11.58
CA ARG A 172 -8.89 15.97 12.81
C ARG A 172 -7.74 15.73 13.76
N PRO A 173 -7.58 16.58 14.82
CA PRO A 173 -6.85 16.10 15.97
C PRO A 173 -7.53 14.80 16.41
N SER A 174 -6.77 13.72 16.54
CA SER A 174 -7.28 12.47 17.09
C SER A 174 -7.85 12.79 18.47
N ARG A 175 -9.17 12.88 18.58
CA ARG A 175 -9.82 12.89 19.87
C ARG A 175 -9.59 11.52 20.46
N ALA A 176 -8.49 11.36 21.18
CA ALA A 176 -8.35 10.28 22.12
C ALA A 176 -9.62 10.27 22.96
N SER A 177 -10.33 9.14 22.99
CA SER A 177 -11.58 8.99 23.73
C SER A 177 -11.34 9.42 25.17
N PHE A 178 -12.01 10.46 25.61
CA PHE A 178 -11.94 11.01 26.96
C PHE A 178 -12.63 10.02 27.92
N ARG A 179 -12.09 8.91 28.20
CA ARG A 179 -12.50 7.89 29.19
C ARG A 179 -11.97 6.50 28.76
N THR A 180 -10.68 6.37 28.58
CA THR A 180 -10.04 5.07 28.30
C THR A 180 -9.62 4.31 29.56
N GLY A 181 -9.90 4.89 30.78
CA GLY A 181 -9.39 4.33 32.03
C GLY A 181 -7.90 4.57 32.28
N GLY A 182 -7.22 5.28 31.38
CA GLY A 182 -5.81 5.66 31.49
C GLY A 182 -5.62 7.13 31.84
N LEU A 183 -4.39 7.49 32.18
CA LEU A 183 -4.00 8.88 32.43
C LEU A 183 -4.07 9.66 31.11
N THR A 184 -4.90 10.72 31.07
CA THR A 184 -4.99 11.61 29.90
C THR A 184 -4.17 12.87 30.16
N VAL A 185 -3.13 13.10 29.34
CA VAL A 185 -2.37 14.34 29.34
C VAL A 185 -2.89 15.19 28.18
N CYS A 186 -3.45 16.37 28.45
CA CYS A 186 -3.96 17.28 27.44
C CYS A 186 -3.49 18.72 27.70
N THR A 187 -3.52 19.54 26.67
CA THR A 187 -3.31 20.99 26.82
C THR A 187 -4.53 21.63 27.50
N MET A 188 -4.33 22.70 28.26
CA MET A 188 -5.40 23.35 29.04
C MET A 188 -6.56 23.93 28.22
N THR A 189 -6.39 24.12 26.93
CA THR A 189 -7.38 24.71 26.03
C THR A 189 -8.68 23.87 25.88
N PRO A 190 -8.66 22.53 25.83
CA PRO A 190 -9.88 21.72 25.76
C PRO A 190 -10.69 21.67 27.05
N MET A 191 -10.11 22.05 28.20
CA MET A 191 -10.73 21.93 29.52
C MET A 191 -11.45 23.22 29.97
N ARG A 192 -11.43 24.26 29.15
CA ARG A 192 -11.94 25.61 29.53
C ARG A 192 -13.46 25.73 29.57
N SER A 193 -14.20 24.68 29.20
CA SER A 193 -15.67 24.71 29.09
C SER A 193 -16.36 23.48 29.69
N VAL A 194 -15.73 22.78 30.61
CA VAL A 194 -16.36 21.69 31.36
C VAL A 194 -16.73 22.23 32.74
N PRO A 195 -18.03 22.37 33.07
CA PRO A 195 -18.48 22.71 34.40
C PRO A 195 -18.17 21.60 35.40
#